data_20917dfa7d2788be78d4f321baf86d22
#
_entry.id   20917dfa7d2788be78d4f321baf86d22
#
_cell.length_a   1.000
_cell.length_b   1.000
_cell.length_c   1.000
_cell.angle_alpha   90.00
_cell.angle_beta   90.00
_cell.angle_gamma   90.00
#
_symmetry.space_group_name_H-M   'P 1'
#
loop_
_entity.id
_entity.type
_entity.pdbx_description
1 polymer ?
#
loop_
_entity_poly.entity_id
_entity_poly.type
_entity_poly.pdbx_seq_one_letter_code
_entity_poly.pdbx_strand_id
1 'polypeptide(L)'
;MQMNVNCQLPSQSLNPQQLVHVLQIVREATTNAIKHSQGTVIEISARINAEGEYEILVEDDGVGIPNLEEPEGHYGLNIMAERCRQLNAQLHIHRREQGGTQVKITLPDTLY
;
A
#
# COMPACT_ATOMS: atom_id res chain seq x y z
N MET A 1 14.02 -9.45 -7.59
CA MET A 1 13.51 -8.11 -7.25
C MET A 1 13.94 -7.78 -5.84
N GLN A 2 14.51 -6.62 -5.64
CA GLN A 2 14.96 -6.17 -4.33
C GLN A 2 13.81 -5.55 -3.58
N MET A 3 13.72 -5.81 -2.28
CA MET A 3 12.69 -5.24 -1.43
C MET A 3 13.34 -4.45 -0.30
N ASN A 4 12.96 -3.18 -0.18
CA ASN A 4 13.44 -2.31 0.87
C ASN A 4 12.28 -1.93 1.77
N VAL A 5 12.48 -2.02 3.09
CA VAL A 5 11.44 -1.71 4.05
C VAL A 5 11.96 -0.63 4.99
N ASN A 6 11.18 0.42 5.17
CA ASN A 6 11.50 1.52 6.06
C ASN A 6 10.26 1.89 6.87
N CYS A 7 10.23 1.50 8.13
CA CYS A 7 9.10 1.79 9.00
C CYS A 7 9.51 2.86 10.02
N GLN A 8 8.83 4.00 9.98
CA GLN A 8 9.07 5.12 10.88
C GLN A 8 7.92 5.35 11.87
N LEU A 9 7.00 4.38 11.96
CA LEU A 9 5.92 4.46 12.93
C LEU A 9 6.42 3.99 14.29
N PRO A 10 6.01 4.67 15.38
CA PRO A 10 6.29 4.17 16.74
C PRO A 10 5.70 2.78 16.94
N SER A 11 6.29 2.02 17.86
CA SER A 11 5.76 0.72 18.24
C SER A 11 4.31 0.86 18.68
N GLN A 12 3.50 -0.13 18.31
CA GLN A 12 2.10 -0.20 18.71
C GLN A 12 1.23 0.95 18.18
N SER A 13 1.65 1.57 17.08
CA SER A 13 0.83 2.59 16.41
C SER A 13 -0.49 1.99 15.90
N LEU A 14 -0.46 0.72 15.50
CA LEU A 14 -1.63 0.00 15.00
C LEU A 14 -1.99 -1.11 15.99
N ASN A 15 -3.28 -1.31 16.23
CA ASN A 15 -3.72 -2.45 17.02
C ASN A 15 -3.64 -3.73 16.18
N PRO A 16 -3.77 -4.93 16.78
CA PRO A 16 -3.63 -6.17 16.02
C PRO A 16 -4.60 -6.31 14.85
N GLN A 17 -5.83 -5.85 15.00
CA GLN A 17 -6.81 -5.94 13.92
C GLN A 17 -6.44 -5.04 12.75
N GLN A 18 -6.00 -3.81 13.05
CA GLN A 18 -5.53 -2.90 12.02
C GLN A 18 -4.33 -3.48 11.30
N LEU A 19 -3.40 -4.05 12.05
CA LEU A 19 -2.20 -4.62 11.47
C LEU A 19 -2.52 -5.76 10.51
N VAL A 20 -3.47 -6.62 10.84
CA VAL A 20 -3.87 -7.71 9.94
C VAL A 20 -4.36 -7.15 8.61
N HIS A 21 -5.22 -6.13 8.65
CA HIS A 21 -5.74 -5.53 7.42
C HIS A 21 -4.63 -4.86 6.61
N VAL A 22 -3.76 -4.10 7.27
CA VAL A 22 -2.64 -3.42 6.60
C VAL A 22 -1.73 -4.44 5.93
N LEU A 23 -1.40 -5.53 6.63
CA LEU A 23 -0.53 -6.55 6.07
C LEU A 23 -1.15 -7.25 4.86
N GLN A 24 -2.47 -7.45 4.85
CA GLN A 24 -3.15 -8.01 3.69
C GLN A 24 -3.04 -7.08 2.48
N ILE A 25 -3.20 -5.78 2.70
CA ILE A 25 -3.08 -4.80 1.62
C ILE A 25 -1.65 -4.77 1.09
N VAL A 26 -0.67 -4.73 1.99
CA VAL A 26 0.75 -4.73 1.60
C VAL A 26 1.07 -5.99 0.81
N ARG A 27 0.54 -7.14 1.24
CA ARG A 27 0.74 -8.40 0.55
C ARG A 27 0.20 -8.36 -0.88
N GLU A 28 -1.02 -7.85 -1.06
CA GLU A 28 -1.61 -7.74 -2.39
C GLU A 28 -0.81 -6.80 -3.28
N ALA A 29 -0.41 -5.65 -2.75
CA ALA A 29 0.39 -4.69 -3.51
C ALA A 29 1.74 -5.27 -3.89
N THR A 30 2.39 -5.97 -2.98
CA THR A 30 3.69 -6.60 -3.23
C THR A 30 3.56 -7.71 -4.27
N THR A 31 2.51 -8.52 -4.16
CA THR A 31 2.24 -9.57 -5.14
C THR A 31 2.05 -8.98 -6.54
N ASN A 32 1.31 -7.88 -6.64
CA ASN A 32 1.11 -7.20 -7.91
C ASN A 32 2.44 -6.70 -8.49
N ALA A 33 3.28 -6.13 -7.64
CA ALA A 33 4.58 -5.65 -8.09
C ALA A 33 5.43 -6.80 -8.62
N ILE A 34 5.46 -7.92 -7.92
CA ILE A 34 6.25 -9.09 -8.33
C ILE A 34 5.73 -9.66 -9.65
N LYS A 35 4.41 -9.77 -9.79
CA LYS A 35 3.81 -10.44 -10.95
C LYS A 35 3.70 -9.56 -12.18
N HIS A 36 3.50 -8.26 -12.01
CA HIS A 36 3.03 -7.42 -13.12
C HIS A 36 3.94 -6.24 -13.42
N SER A 37 4.75 -5.77 -12.48
CA SER A 37 5.49 -4.53 -12.69
C SER A 37 6.69 -4.66 -13.59
N GLN A 38 7.33 -5.84 -13.62
CA GLN A 38 8.60 -6.06 -14.32
C GLN A 38 9.71 -5.13 -13.81
N GLY A 39 9.57 -4.63 -12.61
CA GLY A 39 10.55 -3.75 -12.01
C GLY A 39 11.64 -4.52 -11.28
N THR A 40 12.55 -3.78 -10.68
CA THR A 40 13.69 -4.36 -9.94
C THR A 40 13.64 -4.08 -8.45
N VAL A 41 12.87 -3.08 -8.03
CA VAL A 41 12.84 -2.65 -6.63
C VAL A 41 11.40 -2.43 -6.18
N ILE A 42 11.09 -2.93 -4.98
CA ILE A 42 9.86 -2.59 -4.26
C ILE A 42 10.28 -1.88 -2.99
N GLU A 43 9.68 -0.72 -2.73
CA GLU A 43 9.91 0.01 -1.50
C GLU A 43 8.63 0.03 -0.68
N ILE A 44 8.72 -0.43 0.56
CA ILE A 44 7.62 -0.41 1.52
C ILE A 44 8.00 0.55 2.63
N SER A 45 7.17 1.55 2.86
CA SER A 45 7.45 2.53 3.90
C SER A 45 6.20 2.82 4.71
N ALA A 46 6.40 3.24 5.95
CA ALA A 46 5.33 3.64 6.84
C ALA A 46 5.80 4.86 7.61
N ARG A 47 4.94 5.89 7.67
CA ARG A 47 5.32 7.15 8.30
C ARG A 47 4.07 7.87 8.80
N ILE A 48 4.29 8.92 9.59
CA ILE A 48 3.24 9.86 9.97
C ILE A 48 3.38 11.06 9.05
N ASN A 49 2.28 11.45 8.39
CA ASN A 49 2.30 12.58 7.46
C ASN A 49 2.11 13.91 8.18
N ALA A 50 2.07 15.00 7.41
CA ALA A 50 1.97 16.35 7.96
C ALA A 50 0.66 16.59 8.72
N GLU A 51 -0.39 15.85 8.40
CA GLU A 51 -1.68 15.95 9.08
C GLU A 51 -1.79 15.04 10.29
N GLY A 52 -0.72 14.33 10.65
CA GLY A 52 -0.72 13.41 11.77
C GLY A 52 -1.35 12.06 11.48
N GLU A 53 -1.58 11.77 10.22
CA GLU A 53 -2.16 10.49 9.81
C GLU A 53 -1.06 9.48 9.51
N TYR A 54 -1.39 8.21 9.66
CA TYR A 54 -0.45 7.14 9.29
C TYR A 54 -0.53 6.88 7.80
N GLU A 55 0.62 6.87 7.13
CA GLU A 55 0.70 6.53 5.71
C GLU A 55 1.55 5.28 5.54
N ILE A 56 1.02 4.31 4.82
CA ILE A 56 1.76 3.12 4.43
C ILE A 56 1.83 3.13 2.90
N LEU A 57 3.03 2.99 2.37
CA LEU A 57 3.27 3.07 0.94
C LEU A 57 3.96 1.81 0.45
N VAL A 58 3.49 1.31 -0.69
CA VAL A 58 4.16 0.25 -1.44
C VAL A 58 4.41 0.79 -2.84
N GLU A 59 5.68 0.93 -3.20
CA GLU A 59 6.07 1.52 -4.48
C GLU A 59 6.99 0.59 -5.23
N ASP A 60 6.80 0.49 -6.54
CA ASP A 60 7.73 -0.25 -7.40
C ASP A 60 8.21 0.65 -8.52
N ASP A 61 9.29 0.21 -9.19
CA ASP A 61 9.92 0.95 -10.28
C ASP A 61 9.64 0.34 -11.65
N GLY A 62 8.60 -0.47 -11.76
CA GLY A 62 8.31 -1.20 -12.99
C GLY A 62 7.46 -0.41 -13.98
N VAL A 63 6.60 -1.15 -14.69
CA VAL A 63 5.77 -0.55 -15.75
C VAL A 63 4.47 0.04 -15.23
N GLY A 64 4.14 -0.22 -13.98
CA GLY A 64 2.89 0.22 -13.40
C GLY A 64 1.74 -0.72 -13.74
N ILE A 65 0.60 -0.49 -13.13
CA ILE A 65 -0.62 -1.21 -13.44
C ILE A 65 -1.22 -0.60 -14.70
N PRO A 66 -1.38 -1.38 -15.76
CA PRO A 66 -1.82 -0.81 -17.06
C PRO A 66 -3.21 -0.20 -17.01
N ASN A 67 -4.10 -0.75 -16.19
CA ASN A 67 -5.47 -0.29 -16.13
C ASN A 67 -5.95 -0.35 -14.68
N LEU A 68 -5.99 0.81 -14.03
CA LEU A 68 -6.42 0.92 -12.63
C LEU A 68 -7.91 0.70 -12.45
N GLU A 69 -8.67 0.73 -13.53
CA GLU A 69 -10.11 0.50 -13.50
C GLU A 69 -10.46 -0.93 -13.88
N GLU A 70 -9.47 -1.79 -14.04
CA GLU A 70 -9.68 -3.19 -14.40
C GLU A 70 -10.61 -3.84 -13.39
N PRO A 71 -11.75 -4.35 -13.84
CA PRO A 71 -12.66 -5.00 -12.91
C PRO A 71 -12.13 -6.36 -12.49
N GLU A 72 -12.52 -6.75 -11.29
CA GLU A 72 -12.46 -8.13 -10.83
C GLU A 72 -11.11 -8.80 -10.67
N GLY A 73 -10.44 -8.51 -9.57
CA GLY A 73 -9.48 -9.45 -9.02
C GLY A 73 -8.16 -9.63 -9.74
N HIS A 74 -7.94 -8.99 -10.87
CA HIS A 74 -6.66 -9.13 -11.58
C HIS A 74 -5.49 -8.62 -10.78
N TYR A 75 -5.70 -7.59 -9.98
CA TYR A 75 -4.65 -6.95 -9.17
C TYR A 75 -5.00 -6.90 -7.70
N GLY A 76 -6.03 -7.64 -7.29
CA GLY A 76 -6.47 -7.61 -5.90
C GLY A 76 -7.02 -6.26 -5.45
N LEU A 77 -7.43 -5.40 -6.39
CA LEU A 77 -7.90 -4.06 -6.05
C LEU A 77 -9.13 -4.09 -5.16
N ASN A 78 -10.06 -5.02 -5.42
CA ASN A 78 -11.25 -5.16 -4.59
C ASN A 78 -10.91 -5.60 -3.18
N ILE A 79 -9.92 -6.49 -3.03
CA ILE A 79 -9.47 -6.94 -1.73
C ILE A 79 -8.86 -5.79 -0.95
N MET A 80 -8.00 -5.01 -1.61
CA MET A 80 -7.36 -3.86 -0.97
C MET A 80 -8.39 -2.82 -0.55
N ALA A 81 -9.36 -2.53 -1.41
CA ALA A 81 -10.41 -1.56 -1.11
C ALA A 81 -11.26 -2.02 0.08
N GLU A 82 -11.61 -3.30 0.12
CA GLU A 82 -12.39 -3.85 1.22
C GLU A 82 -11.64 -3.76 2.53
N ARG A 83 -10.34 -4.09 2.53
CA ARG A 83 -9.53 -3.99 3.73
C ARG A 83 -9.40 -2.56 4.22
N CYS A 84 -9.25 -1.60 3.30
CA CYS A 84 -9.20 -0.18 3.67
C CYS A 84 -10.52 0.27 4.27
N ARG A 85 -11.64 -0.22 3.74
CA ARG A 85 -12.94 0.12 4.29
C ARG A 85 -13.09 -0.37 5.72
N GLN A 86 -12.59 -1.58 6.02
CA GLN A 86 -12.59 -2.13 7.38
C GLN A 86 -11.75 -1.28 8.34
N LEU A 87 -10.77 -0.56 7.81
CA LEU A 87 -9.88 0.29 8.59
C LEU A 87 -10.36 1.74 8.71
N ASN A 88 -11.41 2.10 7.99
CA ASN A 88 -11.78 3.50 7.74
C ASN A 88 -10.60 4.27 7.14
N ALA A 89 -9.81 3.59 6.32
CA ALA A 89 -8.64 4.16 5.66
C ALA A 89 -8.97 4.55 4.23
N GLN A 90 -8.13 5.43 3.68
CA GLN A 90 -8.22 5.80 2.28
C GLN A 90 -7.18 5.03 1.50
N LEU A 91 -7.56 4.56 0.33
CA LEU A 91 -6.67 3.84 -0.58
C LEU A 91 -6.46 4.68 -1.83
N HIS A 92 -5.19 4.93 -2.14
CA HIS A 92 -4.82 5.63 -3.37
C HIS A 92 -3.84 4.77 -4.13
N ILE A 93 -4.16 4.48 -5.39
CA ILE A 93 -3.29 3.71 -6.28
C ILE A 93 -3.11 4.53 -7.54
N HIS A 94 -1.85 4.78 -7.91
CA HIS A 94 -1.59 5.51 -9.14
C HIS A 94 -0.24 5.14 -9.71
N ARG A 95 -0.06 5.47 -10.99
CA ARG A 95 1.23 5.30 -11.67
C ARG A 95 2.16 6.42 -11.23
N ARG A 96 3.41 6.06 -10.99
CA ARG A 96 4.43 7.05 -10.64
C ARG A 96 4.94 7.72 -11.91
N GLU A 97 5.29 8.99 -11.79
CA GLU A 97 5.88 9.73 -12.92
C GLU A 97 7.19 9.11 -13.38
N GLN A 98 8.00 8.62 -12.45
CA GLN A 98 9.29 8.02 -12.75
C GLN A 98 9.18 6.54 -13.14
N GLY A 99 7.97 6.03 -13.28
CA GLY A 99 7.71 4.63 -13.61
C GLY A 99 7.27 3.83 -12.40
N GLY A 100 6.44 2.83 -12.67
CA GLY A 100 5.92 1.95 -11.64
C GLY A 100 4.62 2.41 -11.04
N THR A 101 4.26 1.78 -9.93
CA THR A 101 2.99 2.01 -9.24
C THR A 101 3.24 2.40 -7.80
N GLN A 102 2.42 3.29 -7.28
CA GLN A 102 2.37 3.60 -5.86
C GLN A 102 1.03 3.18 -5.30
N VAL A 103 1.04 2.37 -4.24
CA VAL A 103 -0.14 2.06 -3.43
C VAL A 103 0.05 2.78 -2.11
N LYS A 104 -0.89 3.65 -1.76
CA LYS A 104 -0.83 4.42 -0.52
C LYS A 104 -2.09 4.18 0.30
N ILE A 105 -1.89 3.82 1.57
CA ILE A 105 -2.95 3.69 2.56
C ILE A 105 -2.79 4.82 3.55
N THR A 106 -3.86 5.58 3.78
CA THR A 106 -3.86 6.65 4.77
C THR A 106 -4.87 6.31 5.86
N LEU A 107 -4.38 6.18 7.09
CA LEU A 107 -5.23 5.92 8.25
C LEU A 107 -5.25 7.15 9.14
N PRO A 108 -6.43 7.51 9.65
CA PRO A 108 -6.47 8.59 10.63
C PRO A 108 -5.74 8.17 11.90
N ASP A 109 -5.28 9.16 12.65
CA ASP A 109 -4.68 8.91 13.95
C ASP A 109 -5.80 8.40 14.87
N THR A 110 -5.67 7.16 15.33
CA THR A 110 -6.71 6.50 16.11
C THR A 110 -6.35 6.41 17.59
N LEU A 111 -5.49 7.28 18.06
CA LEU A 111 -5.04 7.27 19.44
C LEU A 111 -6.06 7.88 20.40
N TYR A 112 -7.30 7.47 20.32
CA TYR A 112 -8.32 7.84 21.30
C TYR A 112 -9.49 6.89 21.23
#